data_55a57e847e6e197ac95041c1780f33fc
#
_entry.id   55a57e847e6e197ac95041c1780f33fc
#
_cell.length_a   1.000
_cell.length_b   1.000
_cell.length_c   1.000
_cell.angle_alpha   90.00
_cell.angle_beta   90.00
_cell.angle_gamma   90.00
#
_symmetry.space_group_name_H-M   'P 1'
#
loop_
_entity.id
_entity.type
_entity.pdbx_description
1 polymer ?
#
loop_
_entity_poly.entity_id
_entity_poly.type
_entity_poly.pdbx_seq_one_letter_code
_entity_poly.pdbx_strand_id
1 'polypeptide(L)'
;MLVQTKALVLHTLKYNDNSLIAHCYTKALGKQSFLLKGILSSKKGKIRKAHFRPLSLLDIYFQHKNKGGLNFIKEVKVDPPYQSIYNTIEKNTIALFLAEVLYKSLQQEDADPLLFEYLENALLWLDTHNEIANFHLLFLVKLTQFLGFYPFVEQEDSPYFSLMSGCFTSSPPNEKFIDGPPAQHLKQLLGTNFASSSLPKLNQHSRRELLEALVYYYELHLHGFSSPKSLPILHQIFA
;
A
#
# COMPACT_ATOMS: atom_id res chain seq x y z
N MET A 1 18.60 -17.08 -13.29
CA MET A 1 17.40 -17.91 -13.49
C MET A 1 16.35 -17.09 -14.22
N LEU A 2 15.56 -17.69 -15.11
CA LEU A 2 14.39 -17.03 -15.73
C LEU A 2 13.18 -17.23 -14.82
N VAL A 3 12.43 -16.15 -14.57
CA VAL A 3 11.29 -16.14 -13.65
C VAL A 3 10.12 -15.48 -14.33
N GLN A 4 8.95 -16.13 -14.26
CA GLN A 4 7.66 -15.52 -14.56
C GLN A 4 6.88 -15.36 -13.26
N THR A 5 6.35 -14.17 -13.00
CA THR A 5 5.59 -13.89 -11.77
C THR A 5 4.71 -12.66 -11.91
N LYS A 6 3.65 -12.61 -11.11
CA LYS A 6 2.91 -11.37 -10.89
C LYS A 6 3.76 -10.39 -10.10
N ALA A 7 3.60 -9.10 -10.38
CA ALA A 7 4.30 -8.01 -9.72
C ALA A 7 3.40 -6.80 -9.52
N LEU A 8 3.56 -6.12 -8.41
CA LEU A 8 2.91 -4.85 -8.09
C LEU A 8 3.94 -3.73 -8.13
N VAL A 9 3.70 -2.69 -8.90
CA VAL A 9 4.60 -1.53 -9.01
C VAL A 9 4.46 -0.66 -7.77
N LEU A 10 5.54 -0.52 -6.98
CA LEU A 10 5.55 0.31 -5.79
C LEU A 10 6.07 1.73 -6.07
N HIS A 11 7.17 1.83 -6.81
CA HIS A 11 7.81 3.12 -7.04
C HIS A 11 8.62 3.09 -8.34
N THR A 12 8.70 4.25 -9.00
CA THR A 12 9.60 4.45 -10.15
C THR A 12 10.44 5.70 -9.95
N LEU A 13 11.72 5.62 -10.28
CA LEU A 13 12.62 6.76 -10.24
C LEU A 13 13.41 6.91 -11.53
N LYS A 14 13.79 8.14 -11.88
CA LYS A 14 14.64 8.43 -13.03
C LYS A 14 16.06 7.93 -12.72
N TYR A 15 16.61 7.10 -13.61
CA TYR A 15 17.97 6.59 -13.49
C TYR A 15 18.95 7.42 -14.32
N ASN A 16 18.57 7.71 -15.56
CA ASN A 16 19.27 8.62 -16.47
C ASN A 16 18.24 9.22 -17.45
N ASP A 17 18.70 9.94 -18.49
CA ASP A 17 17.80 10.66 -19.40
C ASP A 17 16.81 9.76 -20.14
N ASN A 18 17.16 8.49 -20.37
CA ASN A 18 16.35 7.56 -21.14
C ASN A 18 15.81 6.38 -20.35
N SER A 19 16.17 6.22 -19.06
CA SER A 19 15.88 5.01 -18.29
C SER A 19 15.27 5.31 -16.94
N LEU A 20 14.42 4.39 -16.46
CA LEU A 20 13.87 4.38 -15.12
C LEU A 20 14.33 3.15 -14.36
N ILE A 21 14.32 3.23 -13.03
CA ILE A 21 14.29 2.05 -12.15
C ILE A 21 12.85 1.92 -11.64
N ALA A 22 12.28 0.71 -11.76
CA ALA A 22 11.02 0.35 -11.15
C ALA A 22 11.26 -0.60 -9.96
N HIS A 23 10.74 -0.23 -8.80
CA HIS A 23 10.67 -1.09 -7.62
C HIS A 23 9.31 -1.75 -7.59
N CYS A 24 9.28 -3.08 -7.60
CA CYS A 24 8.06 -3.87 -7.60
C CYS A 24 8.09 -4.86 -6.44
N TYR A 25 6.91 -5.18 -5.89
CA TYR A 25 6.72 -6.34 -5.05
C TYR A 25 6.23 -7.50 -5.91
N THR A 26 6.98 -8.59 -5.94
CA THR A 26 6.68 -9.77 -6.78
C THR A 26 6.15 -10.91 -5.93
N LYS A 27 5.17 -11.67 -6.46
CA LYS A 27 4.59 -12.82 -5.74
C LYS A 27 5.63 -13.91 -5.44
N ALA A 28 6.59 -14.12 -6.34
CA ALA A 28 7.56 -15.22 -6.23
C ALA A 28 8.84 -14.86 -5.48
N LEU A 29 9.27 -13.58 -5.48
CA LEU A 29 10.60 -13.18 -5.00
C LEU A 29 10.57 -11.90 -4.15
N GLY A 30 9.41 -11.50 -3.61
CA GLY A 30 9.29 -10.30 -2.80
C GLY A 30 9.69 -9.03 -3.56
N LYS A 31 10.34 -8.08 -2.88
CA LYS A 31 10.72 -6.79 -3.46
C LYS A 31 11.87 -6.94 -4.44
N GLN A 32 11.65 -6.50 -5.67
CA GLN A 32 12.63 -6.55 -6.76
C GLN A 32 12.77 -5.21 -7.45
N SER A 33 13.98 -4.91 -7.95
CA SER A 33 14.28 -3.68 -8.68
C SER A 33 14.63 -3.98 -10.14
N PHE A 34 14.01 -3.24 -11.05
CA PHE A 34 14.13 -3.46 -12.49
C PHE A 34 14.67 -2.21 -13.20
N LEU A 35 15.73 -2.36 -13.99
CA LEU A 35 16.19 -1.30 -14.88
C LEU A 35 15.43 -1.33 -16.21
N LEU A 36 14.69 -0.28 -16.47
CA LEU A 36 13.87 -0.07 -17.67
C LEU A 36 14.63 0.82 -18.67
N LYS A 37 15.52 0.19 -19.45
CA LYS A 37 16.38 0.91 -20.40
C LYS A 37 15.59 1.50 -21.56
N GLY A 38 15.86 2.76 -21.90
CA GLY A 38 15.28 3.43 -23.07
C GLY A 38 13.77 3.69 -22.98
N ILE A 39 13.13 3.49 -21.82
CA ILE A 39 11.68 3.61 -21.64
C ILE A 39 11.18 5.06 -21.80
N LEU A 40 12.07 6.05 -21.63
CA LEU A 40 11.79 7.48 -21.81
C LEU A 40 12.14 7.99 -23.22
N SER A 41 12.72 7.13 -24.07
CA SER A 41 13.03 7.51 -25.45
C SER A 41 11.76 7.57 -26.30
N SER A 42 11.81 8.33 -27.40
CA SER A 42 10.70 8.48 -28.36
C SER A 42 10.40 7.19 -29.16
N LYS A 43 11.30 6.20 -29.12
CA LYS A 43 11.12 4.93 -29.82
C LYS A 43 10.06 4.08 -29.11
N LYS A 44 9.04 3.65 -29.88
CA LYS A 44 7.97 2.77 -29.36
C LYS A 44 8.52 1.35 -29.12
N GLY A 45 8.83 1.03 -27.86
CA GLY A 45 9.17 -0.33 -27.43
C GLY A 45 7.93 -1.14 -26.98
N LYS A 46 8.09 -2.47 -26.85
CA LYS A 46 7.06 -3.33 -26.27
C LYS A 46 6.77 -2.98 -24.79
N ILE A 47 7.81 -2.59 -24.05
CA ILE A 47 7.73 -2.14 -22.65
C ILE A 47 7.55 -0.63 -22.65
N ARG A 48 6.46 -0.14 -22.05
CA ARG A 48 6.09 1.29 -22.04
C ARG A 48 6.02 1.82 -20.60
N LYS A 49 6.32 3.11 -20.43
CA LYS A 49 6.19 3.80 -19.12
C LYS A 49 4.81 3.64 -18.51
N ALA A 50 3.75 3.60 -19.32
CA ALA A 50 2.37 3.44 -18.86
C ALA A 50 2.10 2.12 -18.12
N HIS A 51 2.91 1.07 -18.33
CA HIS A 51 2.81 -0.18 -17.58
C HIS A 51 3.24 -0.01 -16.10
N PHE A 52 4.13 0.94 -15.82
CA PHE A 52 4.75 1.14 -14.51
C PHE A 52 4.12 2.32 -13.75
N ARG A 53 2.80 2.44 -13.83
CA ARG A 53 2.05 3.37 -12.96
C ARG A 53 2.06 2.85 -11.52
N PRO A 54 1.96 3.71 -10.50
CA PRO A 54 1.84 3.27 -9.11
C PRO A 54 0.72 2.24 -8.94
N LEU A 55 1.04 1.13 -8.27
CA LEU A 55 0.17 -0.02 -8.03
C LEU A 55 -0.36 -0.74 -9.27
N SER A 56 0.26 -0.57 -10.46
CA SER A 56 -0.06 -1.45 -11.60
C SER A 56 0.23 -2.90 -11.26
N LEU A 57 -0.74 -3.79 -11.53
CA LEU A 57 -0.55 -5.23 -11.51
C LEU A 57 0.00 -5.69 -12.86
N LEU A 58 1.11 -6.40 -12.81
CA LEU A 58 1.86 -6.86 -13.97
C LEU A 58 2.06 -8.37 -13.91
N ASP A 59 1.99 -9.04 -15.05
CA ASP A 59 2.65 -10.33 -15.28
C ASP A 59 3.98 -10.03 -15.98
N ILE A 60 5.09 -10.40 -15.34
CA ILE A 60 6.44 -10.11 -15.83
C ILE A 60 7.25 -11.38 -16.03
N TYR A 61 8.04 -11.38 -17.11
CA TYR A 61 9.06 -12.38 -17.38
C TYR A 61 10.41 -11.72 -17.38
N PHE A 62 11.33 -12.15 -16.51
CA PHE A 62 12.61 -11.51 -16.32
C PHE A 62 13.73 -12.48 -15.97
N GLN A 63 14.96 -12.03 -16.13
CA GLN A 63 16.13 -12.75 -15.68
C GLN A 63 16.54 -12.28 -14.29
N HIS A 64 16.33 -13.14 -13.29
CA HIS A 64 16.74 -12.88 -11.92
C HIS A 64 18.24 -13.05 -11.75
N LYS A 65 18.86 -12.06 -11.08
CA LYS A 65 20.28 -12.06 -10.71
C LYS A 65 20.41 -12.43 -9.23
N ASN A 66 20.90 -13.64 -8.96
CA ASN A 66 21.04 -14.16 -7.59
C ASN A 66 22.01 -13.37 -6.68
N LYS A 67 22.78 -12.44 -7.21
CA LYS A 67 23.77 -11.65 -6.46
C LYS A 67 23.27 -10.23 -6.11
N GLY A 68 21.96 -10.00 -6.16
CA GLY A 68 21.39 -8.66 -5.97
C GLY A 68 21.59 -7.75 -7.18
N GLY A 69 21.06 -6.52 -7.10
CA GLY A 69 21.16 -5.50 -8.12
C GLY A 69 19.95 -5.44 -9.05
N LEU A 70 20.08 -4.66 -10.14
CA LEU A 70 18.95 -4.37 -11.03
C LEU A 70 18.72 -5.54 -12.00
N ASN A 71 17.50 -6.05 -12.01
CA ASN A 71 17.01 -7.05 -12.95
C ASN A 71 16.58 -6.39 -14.27
N PHE A 72 16.39 -7.22 -15.33
CA PHE A 72 15.92 -6.77 -16.64
C PHE A 72 14.68 -7.53 -17.05
N ILE A 73 13.59 -6.80 -17.26
CA ILE A 73 12.33 -7.36 -17.75
C ILE A 73 12.48 -7.67 -19.24
N LYS A 74 12.12 -8.88 -19.63
CA LYS A 74 12.06 -9.34 -21.03
C LYS A 74 10.67 -9.11 -21.61
N GLU A 75 9.62 -9.45 -20.82
CA GLU A 75 8.25 -9.29 -21.21
C GLU A 75 7.43 -8.74 -20.04
N VAL A 76 6.44 -7.93 -20.35
CA VAL A 76 5.51 -7.35 -19.39
C VAL A 76 4.11 -7.25 -19.99
N LYS A 77 3.12 -7.65 -19.19
CA LYS A 77 1.69 -7.45 -19.48
C LYS A 77 1.04 -6.84 -18.23
N VAL A 78 0.16 -5.88 -18.42
CA VAL A 78 -0.73 -5.39 -17.34
C VAL A 78 -1.84 -6.42 -17.17
N ASP A 79 -1.98 -7.01 -15.98
CA ASP A 79 -2.90 -8.11 -15.77
C ASP A 79 -3.39 -8.21 -14.31
N PRO A 80 -4.66 -7.90 -14.05
CA PRO A 80 -5.61 -7.27 -14.99
C PRO A 80 -5.39 -5.75 -15.12
N PRO A 81 -5.81 -5.14 -16.24
CA PRO A 81 -5.85 -3.68 -16.36
C PRO A 81 -6.98 -3.11 -15.50
N TYR A 82 -6.69 -2.09 -14.69
CA TYR A 82 -7.70 -1.39 -13.92
C TYR A 82 -8.64 -0.57 -14.82
N GLN A 83 -9.92 -0.56 -14.46
CA GLN A 83 -10.97 0.16 -15.18
C GLN A 83 -11.10 1.60 -14.67
N SER A 84 -10.93 1.84 -13.37
CA SER A 84 -11.26 3.11 -12.72
C SER A 84 -10.12 3.74 -11.91
N ILE A 85 -9.18 2.97 -11.35
CA ILE A 85 -8.14 3.50 -10.44
C ILE A 85 -7.38 4.67 -11.06
N TYR A 86 -7.07 4.64 -12.35
CA TYR A 86 -6.33 5.72 -13.00
C TYR A 86 -7.20 6.77 -13.68
N ASN A 87 -8.52 6.57 -13.71
CA ASN A 87 -9.46 7.45 -14.37
C ASN A 87 -10.27 8.31 -13.39
N THR A 88 -10.24 7.97 -12.10
CA THR A 88 -10.92 8.67 -11.01
C THR A 88 -9.88 9.34 -10.12
N ILE A 89 -10.04 10.63 -9.84
CA ILE A 89 -9.07 11.42 -9.05
C ILE A 89 -8.89 10.82 -7.66
N GLU A 90 -9.99 10.49 -7.00
CA GLU A 90 -10.01 9.93 -5.64
C GLU A 90 -9.25 8.60 -5.59
N LYS A 91 -9.55 7.66 -6.50
CA LYS A 91 -8.88 6.35 -6.54
C LYS A 91 -7.41 6.47 -6.91
N ASN A 92 -7.07 7.34 -7.85
CA ASN A 92 -5.68 7.59 -8.23
C ASN A 92 -4.88 8.19 -7.06
N THR A 93 -5.48 9.09 -6.28
CA THR A 93 -4.86 9.67 -5.10
C THR A 93 -4.63 8.62 -4.01
N ILE A 94 -5.61 7.74 -3.76
CA ILE A 94 -5.43 6.58 -2.87
C ILE A 94 -4.29 5.70 -3.37
N ALA A 95 -4.26 5.38 -4.66
CA ALA A 95 -3.22 4.52 -5.23
C ALA A 95 -1.81 5.13 -5.09
N LEU A 96 -1.65 6.44 -5.29
CA LEU A 96 -0.39 7.15 -5.06
C LEU A 96 0.06 7.05 -3.61
N PHE A 97 -0.85 7.32 -2.67
CA PHE A 97 -0.59 7.24 -1.24
C PHE A 97 -0.18 5.83 -0.81
N LEU A 98 -0.95 4.81 -1.20
CA LEU A 98 -0.67 3.43 -0.82
C LEU A 98 0.59 2.88 -1.48
N ALA A 99 0.92 3.29 -2.70
CA ALA A 99 2.19 2.93 -3.34
C ALA A 99 3.38 3.44 -2.53
N GLU A 100 3.29 4.67 -2.02
CA GLU A 100 4.33 5.27 -1.19
C GLU A 100 4.44 4.58 0.18
N VAL A 101 3.30 4.27 0.82
CA VAL A 101 3.27 3.48 2.06
C VAL A 101 3.93 2.11 1.83
N LEU A 102 3.50 1.36 0.84
CA LEU A 102 4.04 0.03 0.54
C LEU A 102 5.53 0.06 0.20
N TYR A 103 5.97 1.05 -0.58
CA TYR A 103 7.39 1.20 -0.91
C TYR A 103 8.26 1.37 0.33
N LYS A 104 7.76 2.12 1.34
CA LYS A 104 8.45 2.39 2.62
C LYS A 104 8.32 1.25 3.63
N SER A 105 7.20 0.52 3.62
CA SER A 105 6.92 -0.56 4.56
C SER A 105 7.54 -1.89 4.15
N LEU A 106 7.55 -2.21 2.85
CA LEU A 106 8.05 -3.48 2.33
C LEU A 106 9.56 -3.35 2.04
N GLN A 107 10.37 -3.51 3.08
CA GLN A 107 11.84 -3.40 2.95
C GLN A 107 12.52 -4.76 2.73
N GLN A 108 11.89 -5.85 3.15
CA GLN A 108 12.43 -7.20 3.01
C GLN A 108 12.28 -7.71 1.58
N GLU A 109 13.30 -8.45 1.12
CA GLU A 109 13.31 -9.08 -0.21
C GLU A 109 12.56 -10.42 -0.24
N ASP A 110 12.09 -10.90 0.92
CA ASP A 110 11.42 -12.19 1.02
C ASP A 110 9.99 -12.13 0.44
N ALA A 111 9.64 -13.20 -0.27
CA ALA A 111 8.33 -13.36 -0.83
C ALA A 111 7.30 -13.77 0.24
N ASP A 112 6.19 -13.05 0.30
CA ASP A 112 5.00 -13.45 1.04
C ASP A 112 3.80 -13.54 0.07
N PRO A 113 3.44 -14.75 -0.38
CA PRO A 113 2.32 -14.95 -1.29
C PRO A 113 0.97 -14.49 -0.71
N LEU A 114 0.75 -14.61 0.61
CA LEU A 114 -0.49 -14.18 1.26
C LEU A 114 -0.60 -12.66 1.27
N LEU A 115 0.50 -11.96 1.57
CA LEU A 115 0.56 -10.50 1.42
C LEU A 115 0.28 -10.08 -0.02
N PHE A 116 0.89 -10.77 -1.01
CA PHE A 116 0.64 -10.43 -2.42
C PHE A 116 -0.84 -10.60 -2.79
N GLU A 117 -1.47 -11.69 -2.36
CA GLU A 117 -2.90 -11.94 -2.59
C GLU A 117 -3.79 -10.91 -1.91
N TYR A 118 -3.45 -10.51 -0.70
CA TYR A 118 -4.14 -9.41 -0.01
C TYR A 118 -4.05 -8.11 -0.83
N LEU A 119 -2.85 -7.72 -1.27
CA LEU A 119 -2.63 -6.50 -2.05
C LEU A 119 -3.41 -6.53 -3.39
N GLU A 120 -3.34 -7.64 -4.11
CA GLU A 120 -4.06 -7.84 -5.37
C GLU A 120 -5.58 -7.71 -5.16
N ASN A 121 -6.15 -8.44 -4.20
CA ASN A 121 -7.58 -8.44 -3.91
C ASN A 121 -8.08 -7.07 -3.45
N ALA A 122 -7.33 -6.38 -2.57
CA ALA A 122 -7.70 -5.05 -2.11
C ALA A 122 -7.71 -4.03 -3.26
N LEU A 123 -6.75 -4.09 -4.18
CA LEU A 123 -6.71 -3.17 -5.31
C LEU A 123 -7.80 -3.46 -6.35
N LEU A 124 -8.14 -4.72 -6.59
CA LEU A 124 -9.27 -5.10 -7.42
C LEU A 124 -10.60 -4.65 -6.81
N TRP A 125 -10.73 -4.73 -5.48
CA TRP A 125 -11.87 -4.18 -4.77
C TRP A 125 -11.95 -2.66 -4.96
N LEU A 126 -10.85 -1.92 -4.77
CA LEU A 126 -10.81 -0.47 -5.03
C LEU A 126 -11.23 -0.12 -6.45
N ASP A 127 -10.76 -0.91 -7.43
CA ASP A 127 -11.09 -0.66 -8.84
C ASP A 127 -12.58 -0.79 -9.13
N THR A 128 -13.25 -1.76 -8.52
CA THR A 128 -14.64 -2.12 -8.84
C THR A 128 -15.70 -1.41 -7.99
N HIS A 129 -15.33 -0.82 -6.83
CA HIS A 129 -16.28 -0.19 -5.92
C HIS A 129 -16.23 1.34 -6.01
N ASN A 130 -17.37 1.99 -5.67
CA ASN A 130 -17.51 3.45 -5.68
C ASN A 130 -17.46 4.07 -4.28
N GLU A 131 -17.90 3.35 -3.25
CA GLU A 131 -17.83 3.82 -1.85
C GLU A 131 -16.44 3.57 -1.25
N ILE A 132 -15.47 4.39 -1.64
CA ILE A 132 -14.04 4.17 -1.37
C ILE A 132 -13.45 5.10 -0.30
N ALA A 133 -14.26 6.02 0.27
CA ALA A 133 -13.75 7.08 1.14
C ALA A 133 -12.90 6.58 2.32
N ASN A 134 -13.20 5.41 2.88
CA ASN A 134 -12.49 4.82 4.00
C ASN A 134 -11.64 3.60 3.63
N PHE A 135 -11.49 3.33 2.32
CA PHE A 135 -10.71 2.19 1.81
C PHE A 135 -9.27 2.18 2.33
N HIS A 136 -8.60 3.33 2.25
CA HIS A 136 -7.20 3.46 2.65
C HIS A 136 -6.98 3.20 4.16
N LEU A 137 -7.95 3.52 5.02
CA LEU A 137 -7.89 3.21 6.44
C LEU A 137 -7.96 1.70 6.69
N LEU A 138 -8.96 1.02 6.09
CA LEU A 138 -9.06 -0.44 6.19
C LEU A 138 -7.81 -1.12 5.62
N PHE A 139 -7.31 -0.65 4.48
CA PHE A 139 -6.09 -1.17 3.87
C PHE A 139 -4.90 -1.06 4.82
N LEU A 140 -4.67 0.09 5.43
CA LEU A 140 -3.58 0.28 6.39
C LEU A 140 -3.72 -0.65 7.59
N VAL A 141 -4.90 -0.71 8.22
CA VAL A 141 -5.15 -1.56 9.38
C VAL A 141 -4.87 -3.03 9.05
N LYS A 142 -5.36 -3.54 7.91
CA LYS A 142 -5.12 -4.94 7.52
C LYS A 142 -3.68 -5.22 7.12
N LEU A 143 -2.99 -4.25 6.53
CA LEU A 143 -1.58 -4.38 6.17
C LEU A 143 -0.69 -4.60 7.40
N THR A 144 -1.01 -4.00 8.57
CA THR A 144 -0.25 -4.21 9.81
C THR A 144 -0.20 -5.67 10.25
N GLN A 145 -1.17 -6.49 9.85
CA GLN A 145 -1.19 -7.93 10.14
C GLN A 145 -0.03 -8.66 9.46
N PHE A 146 0.29 -8.29 8.22
CA PHE A 146 1.42 -8.85 7.47
C PHE A 146 2.77 -8.25 7.91
N LEU A 147 2.73 -7.06 8.49
CA LEU A 147 3.93 -6.37 8.97
C LEU A 147 4.27 -6.68 10.44
N GLY A 148 3.43 -7.47 11.14
CA GLY A 148 3.70 -7.98 12.48
C GLY A 148 3.38 -7.04 13.64
N PHE A 149 2.59 -5.97 13.40
CA PHE A 149 2.15 -5.04 14.46
C PHE A 149 0.64 -4.77 14.40
N TYR A 150 -0.16 -5.83 14.20
CA TYR A 150 -1.62 -5.72 14.15
C TYR A 150 -2.18 -5.25 15.49
N PRO A 151 -3.08 -4.24 15.51
CA PRO A 151 -3.69 -3.77 16.75
C PRO A 151 -4.41 -4.87 17.50
N PHE A 152 -4.20 -4.94 18.81
CA PHE A 152 -4.76 -5.96 19.68
C PHE A 152 -5.83 -5.40 20.60
N VAL A 153 -6.95 -6.12 20.71
CA VAL A 153 -8.08 -5.81 21.60
C VAL A 153 -8.15 -6.90 22.68
N GLU A 154 -7.68 -6.58 23.88
CA GLU A 154 -7.73 -7.52 25.01
C GLU A 154 -9.12 -7.56 25.64
N GLN A 155 -9.73 -6.39 25.83
CA GLN A 155 -11.07 -6.24 26.40
C GLN A 155 -11.91 -5.34 25.48
N GLU A 156 -13.14 -5.76 25.22
CA GLU A 156 -14.02 -5.10 24.25
C GLU A 156 -14.36 -3.64 24.66
N ASP A 157 -14.45 -3.37 25.96
CA ASP A 157 -14.82 -2.06 26.52
C ASP A 157 -13.63 -1.10 26.70
N SER A 158 -12.41 -1.47 26.30
CA SER A 158 -11.22 -0.62 26.42
C SER A 158 -11.31 0.61 25.49
N PRO A 159 -11.41 1.85 26.01
CA PRO A 159 -11.66 3.04 25.19
C PRO A 159 -10.38 3.67 24.60
N TYR A 160 -9.22 3.36 25.14
CA TYR A 160 -7.94 3.97 24.74
C TYR A 160 -7.13 3.00 23.88
N PHE A 161 -6.57 3.47 22.79
CA PHE A 161 -5.62 2.70 21.99
C PHE A 161 -4.23 3.31 22.08
N SER A 162 -3.30 2.60 22.73
CA SER A 162 -1.91 3.01 22.81
C SER A 162 -1.22 2.81 21.45
N LEU A 163 -0.67 3.89 20.89
CA LEU A 163 0.05 3.83 19.61
C LEU A 163 1.45 3.19 19.77
N MET A 164 2.00 3.17 21.00
CA MET A 164 3.30 2.56 21.25
C MET A 164 3.20 1.03 21.42
N SER A 165 2.23 0.58 22.22
CA SER A 165 2.08 -0.86 22.49
C SER A 165 1.21 -1.58 21.44
N GLY A 166 0.42 -0.86 20.65
CA GLY A 166 -0.53 -1.44 19.70
C GLY A 166 -1.73 -2.13 20.35
N CYS A 167 -2.03 -1.80 21.61
CA CYS A 167 -3.07 -2.44 22.40
C CYS A 167 -4.14 -1.44 22.85
N PHE A 168 -5.39 -1.94 22.94
CA PHE A 168 -6.47 -1.22 23.60
C PHE A 168 -6.39 -1.42 25.12
N THR A 169 -6.57 -0.33 25.90
CA THR A 169 -6.45 -0.31 27.36
C THR A 169 -7.67 0.31 28.02
N SER A 170 -7.97 -0.12 29.25
CA SER A 170 -9.11 0.39 30.04
C SER A 170 -8.83 1.74 30.71
N SER A 171 -7.54 2.10 30.88
CA SER A 171 -7.09 3.38 31.41
C SER A 171 -6.19 4.09 30.40
N PRO A 172 -6.14 5.45 30.45
CA PRO A 172 -5.30 6.21 29.52
C PRO A 172 -3.81 5.87 29.71
N PRO A 173 -3.09 5.46 28.64
CA PRO A 173 -1.65 5.22 28.70
C PRO A 173 -0.86 6.51 28.98
N ASN A 174 0.38 6.38 29.47
CA ASN A 174 1.28 7.52 29.63
C ASN A 174 1.87 8.03 28.31
N GLU A 175 1.94 7.14 27.30
CA GLU A 175 2.41 7.44 25.93
C GLU A 175 1.26 7.92 25.04
N LYS A 176 1.61 8.30 23.80
CA LYS A 176 0.62 8.78 22.82
C LYS A 176 -0.42 7.70 22.51
N PHE A 177 -1.67 8.08 22.60
CA PHE A 177 -2.82 7.23 22.36
C PHE A 177 -3.92 7.97 21.58
N ILE A 178 -4.91 7.22 21.10
CA ILE A 178 -6.18 7.75 20.60
C ILE A 178 -7.31 7.21 21.46
N ASP A 179 -8.39 8.00 21.61
CA ASP A 179 -9.62 7.66 22.31
C ASP A 179 -10.85 8.15 21.53
N GLY A 180 -12.02 8.03 22.13
CA GLY A 180 -13.27 8.51 21.54
C GLY A 180 -13.54 7.97 20.13
N PRO A 181 -14.05 8.82 19.19
CA PRO A 181 -14.42 8.38 17.86
C PRO A 181 -13.29 7.71 17.06
N PRO A 182 -12.03 8.21 17.01
CA PRO A 182 -10.95 7.54 16.31
C PRO A 182 -10.67 6.12 16.79
N ALA A 183 -10.66 5.89 18.12
CA ALA A 183 -10.46 4.56 18.70
C ALA A 183 -11.62 3.61 18.39
N GLN A 184 -12.87 4.10 18.46
CA GLN A 184 -14.06 3.33 18.09
C GLN A 184 -14.04 2.93 16.61
N HIS A 185 -13.68 3.84 15.72
CA HIS A 185 -13.56 3.56 14.30
C HIS A 185 -12.45 2.56 14.01
N LEU A 186 -11.31 2.65 14.72
CA LEU A 186 -10.26 1.64 14.62
C LEU A 186 -10.77 0.24 14.98
N LYS A 187 -11.53 0.10 16.09
CA LYS A 187 -12.17 -1.18 16.46
C LYS A 187 -13.10 -1.70 15.38
N GLN A 188 -13.93 -0.84 14.78
CA GLN A 188 -14.81 -1.22 13.68
C GLN A 188 -14.02 -1.74 12.47
N LEU A 189 -12.91 -1.09 12.12
CA LEU A 189 -12.04 -1.52 11.03
C LEU A 189 -11.34 -2.85 11.33
N LEU A 190 -10.99 -3.14 12.58
CA LEU A 190 -10.43 -4.44 12.98
C LEU A 190 -11.41 -5.58 12.69
N GLY A 191 -12.70 -5.39 12.94
CA GLY A 191 -13.77 -6.35 12.65
C GLY A 191 -14.23 -6.39 11.19
N THR A 192 -13.73 -5.51 10.33
CA THR A 192 -14.17 -5.38 8.92
C THR A 192 -13.16 -6.03 7.96
N ASN A 193 -13.60 -6.48 6.80
CA ASN A 193 -12.77 -6.95 5.70
C ASN A 193 -13.34 -6.50 4.34
N PHE A 194 -12.59 -6.68 3.25
CA PHE A 194 -13.03 -6.31 1.90
C PHE A 194 -14.15 -7.20 1.31
N ALA A 195 -14.49 -8.32 1.97
CA ALA A 195 -15.67 -9.12 1.61
C ALA A 195 -16.97 -8.58 2.23
N SER A 196 -16.89 -7.60 3.15
CA SER A 196 -18.06 -6.93 3.72
C SER A 196 -18.78 -6.11 2.65
N SER A 197 -20.11 -6.05 2.71
CA SER A 197 -20.94 -5.34 1.73
C SER A 197 -20.74 -3.82 1.73
N SER A 198 -20.24 -3.25 2.84
CA SER A 198 -19.92 -1.83 2.95
C SER A 198 -18.82 -1.59 3.97
N LEU A 199 -18.04 -0.52 3.77
CA LEU A 199 -17.07 -0.04 4.76
C LEU A 199 -17.76 0.81 5.84
N PRO A 200 -17.22 0.86 7.08
CA PRO A 200 -17.73 1.75 8.11
C PRO A 200 -17.79 3.19 7.63
N LYS A 201 -18.90 3.89 7.91
CA LYS A 201 -19.07 5.30 7.51
C LYS A 201 -18.40 6.21 8.54
N LEU A 202 -17.33 6.87 8.16
CA LEU A 202 -16.66 7.90 8.95
C LEU A 202 -16.94 9.28 8.33
N ASN A 203 -17.15 10.29 9.19
CA ASN A 203 -17.11 11.67 8.74
C ASN A 203 -15.66 12.08 8.39
N GLN A 204 -15.53 13.20 7.71
CA GLN A 204 -14.24 13.71 7.24
C GLN A 204 -13.23 13.92 8.39
N HIS A 205 -13.65 14.55 9.49
CA HIS A 205 -12.79 14.84 10.63
C HIS A 205 -12.24 13.56 11.26
N SER A 206 -13.11 12.60 11.59
CA SER A 206 -12.70 11.31 12.16
C SER A 206 -11.82 10.49 11.22
N ARG A 207 -12.07 10.57 9.90
CA ARG A 207 -11.23 9.93 8.89
C ARG A 207 -9.82 10.48 8.92
N ARG A 208 -9.70 11.81 8.97
CA ARG A 208 -8.41 12.50 9.00
C ARG A 208 -7.63 12.17 10.27
N GLU A 209 -8.25 12.29 11.44
CA GLU A 209 -7.63 11.98 12.73
C GLU A 209 -7.13 10.53 12.78
N LEU A 210 -7.98 9.58 12.36
CA LEU A 210 -7.58 8.17 12.33
C LEU A 210 -6.45 7.90 11.33
N LEU A 211 -6.46 8.55 10.17
CA LEU A 211 -5.38 8.42 9.19
C LEU A 211 -4.04 8.94 9.73
N GLU A 212 -4.05 10.12 10.35
CA GLU A 212 -2.86 10.69 11.00
C GLU A 212 -2.32 9.78 12.11
N ALA A 213 -3.23 9.22 12.94
CA ALA A 213 -2.87 8.27 13.97
C ALA A 213 -2.27 6.98 13.39
N LEU A 214 -2.85 6.42 12.32
CA LEU A 214 -2.33 5.22 11.65
C LEU A 214 -0.95 5.49 11.01
N VAL A 215 -0.75 6.62 10.34
CA VAL A 215 0.56 6.97 9.77
C VAL A 215 1.61 7.07 10.87
N TYR A 216 1.28 7.72 12.00
CA TYR A 216 2.19 7.80 13.15
C TYR A 216 2.43 6.40 13.78
N TYR A 217 1.40 5.54 13.82
CA TYR A 217 1.53 4.15 14.27
C TYR A 217 2.55 3.37 13.42
N TYR A 218 2.52 3.55 12.09
CA TYR A 218 3.53 2.98 11.19
C TYR A 218 4.94 3.53 11.47
N GLU A 219 5.08 4.82 11.77
CA GLU A 219 6.37 5.43 12.12
C GLU A 219 6.97 4.85 13.40
N LEU A 220 6.14 4.51 14.38
CA LEU A 220 6.58 3.89 15.62
C LEU A 220 7.02 2.43 15.45
N HIS A 221 6.35 1.68 14.60
CA HIS A 221 6.54 0.23 14.49
C HIS A 221 7.44 -0.22 13.35
N LEU A 222 7.71 0.64 12.36
CA LEU A 222 8.56 0.31 11.22
C LEU A 222 9.81 1.19 11.17
N HIS A 223 10.95 0.54 11.36
CA HIS A 223 12.23 1.25 11.29
C HIS A 223 12.43 1.90 9.91
N GLY A 224 12.74 3.21 9.90
CA GLY A 224 12.96 3.97 8.67
C GLY A 224 11.71 4.35 7.89
N PHE A 225 10.51 4.02 8.38
CA PHE A 225 9.28 4.55 7.82
C PHE A 225 9.16 6.04 8.16
N SER A 226 8.67 6.82 7.23
CA SER A 226 8.39 8.25 7.42
C SER A 226 7.07 8.60 6.74
N SER A 227 6.40 9.64 7.20
CA SER A 227 5.12 10.07 6.64
C SER A 227 5.17 10.18 5.12
N PRO A 228 4.17 9.63 4.39
CA PRO A 228 4.08 9.73 2.93
C PRO A 228 3.95 11.19 2.47
N LYS A 229 4.67 11.56 1.43
CA LYS A 229 4.58 12.91 0.83
C LYS A 229 3.23 13.19 0.19
N SER A 230 2.52 12.15 -0.20
CA SER A 230 1.17 12.20 -0.78
C SER A 230 0.06 12.37 0.26
N LEU A 231 0.34 12.25 1.56
CA LEU A 231 -0.66 12.39 2.63
C LEU A 231 -1.42 13.72 2.59
N PRO A 232 -0.78 14.91 2.42
CA PRO A 232 -1.50 16.18 2.30
C PRO A 232 -2.45 16.23 1.10
N ILE A 233 -2.07 15.59 -0.02
CA ILE A 233 -2.91 15.52 -1.23
C ILE A 233 -4.14 14.65 -0.95
N LEU A 234 -3.96 13.52 -0.28
CA LEU A 234 -5.05 12.64 0.11
C LEU A 234 -6.05 13.37 1.02
N HIS A 235 -5.55 14.16 1.99
CA HIS A 235 -6.41 15.00 2.85
C HIS A 235 -7.24 16.00 2.05
N GLN A 236 -6.67 16.65 1.03
CA GLN A 236 -7.39 17.62 0.19
C GLN A 236 -8.51 16.98 -0.64
N ILE A 237 -8.28 15.77 -1.16
CA ILE A 237 -9.26 15.09 -2.01
C ILE A 237 -10.42 14.51 -1.19
N PHE A 238 -10.17 14.09 0.04
CA PHE A 238 -11.19 13.55 0.95
C PHE A 238 -11.62 14.57 2.03
N ALA A 239 -11.32 15.85 1.77
CA ALA A 239 -11.73 17.00 2.58
C ALA A 239 -13.24 17.28 2.46
#